data_104c50fd3cb76dcec75c0cbb398ef583
#
_entry.id   104c50fd3cb76dcec75c0cbb398ef583
#
_cell.length_a   1.000
_cell.length_b   1.000
_cell.length_c   1.000
_cell.angle_alpha   90.00
_cell.angle_beta   90.00
_cell.angle_gamma   90.00
#
_symmetry.space_group_name_H-M   'P 1'
#
loop_
_entity.id
_entity.type
_entity.pdbx_description
1 polymer ?
#
loop_
_entity_poly.entity_id
_entity_poly.type
_entity_poly.pdbx_seq_one_letter_code
_entity_poly.pdbx_strand_id
1 'polypeptide(L)'
;MGLFGKKKEAKEQKPIEEVMAQNVFGKTLLPGKKIDYCIQGKGQAEKLIFSTAVLAVTEKRCLYFEQDGSQSKTEKLMYDKIVAISQNTGFEKKMGNYIGVTITTADGKDRVVRCVSNEANQAKVNEIIFVIESRR
;
A
#
# COMPACT_ATOMS: atom_id res chain seq x y z
N MET A 1 27.55 15.53 18.70
CA MET A 1 27.25 15.05 18.48
C MET A 1 26.85 14.57 18.32
N GLY A 2 26.79 14.76 18.45
CA GLY A 2 26.23 14.19 18.55
C GLY A 2 25.78 14.23 18.00
N LEU A 3 25.68 14.65 17.85
CA LEU A 3 25.24 14.46 17.15
C LEU A 3 25.52 13.70 16.55
N PHE A 4 25.97 13.18 16.53
CA PHE A 4 26.10 12.36 15.97
C PHE A 4 25.61 11.26 15.82
N GLY A 5 25.81 10.73 16.27
CA GLY A 5 25.08 9.51 16.29
C GLY A 5 23.79 9.57 15.67
N LYS A 6 23.14 10.66 15.69
CA LYS A 6 21.90 10.73 15.11
C LYS A 6 21.87 10.63 13.70
N LYS A 7 22.92 10.90 13.03
CA LYS A 7 22.91 10.73 11.65
C LYS A 7 22.75 9.34 11.32
N LYS A 8 23.31 8.44 12.03
CA LYS A 8 23.12 7.10 11.73
C LYS A 8 21.74 6.66 11.91
N GLU A 9 21.07 7.20 12.84
CA GLU A 9 19.72 6.85 13.02
C GLU A 9 18.92 7.23 11.84
N ALA A 10 19.22 8.35 11.27
CA ALA A 10 18.47 8.77 10.10
C ALA A 10 18.66 7.80 8.98
N LYS A 11 19.84 7.25 8.83
CA LYS A 11 20.03 6.30 7.78
C LYS A 11 19.27 5.03 8.01
N GLU A 12 19.07 4.68 9.23
CA GLU A 12 18.36 3.46 9.52
C GLU A 12 16.87 3.64 9.53
N GLN A 13 16.39 4.86 9.44
CA GLN A 13 14.97 5.07 9.44
C GLN A 13 14.36 4.54 8.19
N LYS A 14 13.25 3.87 8.33
CA LYS A 14 12.50 3.37 7.20
C LYS A 14 11.51 4.41 6.74
N PRO A 15 11.11 4.34 5.47
CA PRO A 15 10.06 5.23 4.98
C PRO A 15 8.82 5.08 5.84
N ILE A 16 8.06 6.16 5.94
CA ILE A 16 6.85 6.15 6.74
C ILE A 16 5.90 5.04 6.31
N GLU A 17 5.78 4.84 5.01
CA GLU A 17 4.89 3.80 4.51
C GLU A 17 5.34 2.42 4.95
N GLU A 18 6.64 2.19 4.98
CA GLU A 18 7.13 0.90 5.40
C GLU A 18 6.90 0.69 6.89
N VAL A 19 7.07 1.73 7.69
CA VAL A 19 6.81 1.62 9.12
C VAL A 19 5.34 1.33 9.35
N MET A 20 4.46 2.03 8.63
CA MET A 20 3.04 1.80 8.76
C MET A 20 2.67 0.37 8.36
N ALA A 21 3.26 -0.10 7.28
CA ALA A 21 2.98 -1.46 6.83
C ALA A 21 3.42 -2.48 7.87
N GLN A 22 4.57 -2.26 8.48
CA GLN A 22 5.02 -3.17 9.51
C GLN A 22 4.09 -3.15 10.71
N ASN A 23 3.61 -1.99 11.10
CA ASN A 23 2.68 -1.90 12.22
C ASN A 23 1.36 -2.60 11.91
N VAL A 24 0.89 -2.48 10.69
CA VAL A 24 -0.38 -3.05 10.30
C VAL A 24 -0.26 -4.55 10.04
N PHE A 25 0.79 -4.97 9.34
CA PHE A 25 0.91 -6.33 8.86
C PHE A 25 1.91 -7.18 9.62
N GLY A 26 2.62 -6.60 10.57
CA GLY A 26 3.71 -7.32 11.22
C GLY A 26 3.28 -8.64 11.82
N LYS A 27 2.10 -8.67 12.41
CA LYS A 27 1.62 -9.90 13.02
C LYS A 27 1.18 -10.93 11.99
N THR A 28 0.95 -10.50 10.78
CA THR A 28 0.52 -11.39 9.71
C THR A 28 1.69 -12.05 9.01
N LEU A 29 2.87 -11.47 9.15
CA LEU A 29 4.05 -11.99 8.50
C LEU A 29 4.66 -13.11 9.32
N LEU A 30 5.12 -14.15 8.64
CA LEU A 30 5.83 -15.20 9.31
C LEU A 30 7.23 -14.71 9.64
N PRO A 31 7.86 -15.31 10.65
CA PRO A 31 9.22 -14.92 11.00
C PRO A 31 10.14 -15.02 9.79
N GLY A 32 10.99 -14.04 9.61
CA GLY A 32 11.92 -14.00 8.51
C GLY A 32 11.38 -13.46 7.22
N LYS A 33 10.07 -13.20 7.15
CA LYS A 33 9.48 -12.61 5.95
C LYS A 33 9.48 -11.11 6.08
N LYS A 34 9.53 -10.45 4.96
CA LYS A 34 9.56 -8.99 4.97
C LYS A 34 8.65 -8.44 3.89
N ILE A 35 8.39 -7.16 4.01
CA ILE A 35 7.59 -6.43 3.03
C ILE A 35 8.56 -5.81 2.04
N ASP A 36 8.40 -6.15 0.78
CA ASP A 36 9.27 -5.63 -0.27
C ASP A 36 8.88 -4.24 -0.70
N TYR A 37 7.59 -3.99 -0.84
CA TYR A 37 7.07 -2.70 -1.26
C TYR A 37 5.78 -2.42 -0.52
N CYS A 38 5.46 -1.16 -0.31
CA CYS A 38 4.17 -0.81 0.27
C CYS A 38 3.76 0.57 -0.18
N ILE A 39 2.45 0.82 -0.15
CA ILE A 39 1.90 2.10 -0.48
C ILE A 39 0.70 2.32 0.44
N GLN A 40 0.54 3.54 0.91
CA GLN A 40 -0.53 3.89 1.82
C GLN A 40 -1.30 5.07 1.24
N GLY A 41 -2.60 5.07 1.43
CA GLY A 41 -3.43 6.18 0.97
C GLY A 41 -4.85 5.97 1.40
N LYS A 42 -5.79 6.46 0.59
CA LYS A 42 -7.20 6.30 0.85
C LYS A 42 -7.75 5.13 0.07
N GLY A 43 -8.78 4.51 0.63
CA GLY A 43 -9.43 3.40 -0.03
C GLY A 43 -10.43 3.85 -1.06
N GLN A 44 -11.51 3.11 -1.20
CA GLN A 44 -12.49 3.39 -2.24
C GLN A 44 -13.21 4.69 -2.02
N ALA A 45 -13.51 5.34 -3.12
CA ALA A 45 -14.03 6.67 -3.09
C ALA A 45 -15.42 6.79 -2.54
N GLU A 46 -16.22 5.77 -2.67
CA GLU A 46 -17.57 5.90 -2.22
C GLU A 46 -17.72 5.86 -0.72
N LYS A 47 -16.68 5.58 -0.02
CA LYS A 47 -16.75 5.69 1.41
C LYS A 47 -16.71 7.14 1.79
N LEU A 48 -17.62 7.52 2.63
CA LEU A 48 -17.76 8.88 2.97
C LEU A 48 -16.67 9.46 3.76
N ILE A 49 -16.02 8.71 4.55
CA ILE A 49 -15.14 9.29 5.46
C ILE A 49 -13.89 8.58 5.41
N PHE A 50 -12.91 9.07 5.91
CA PHE A 50 -11.61 8.68 6.04
C PHE A 50 -11.39 7.19 6.03
N SER A 51 -11.35 6.58 4.88
CA SER A 51 -10.87 5.21 4.84
C SER A 51 -9.38 5.26 4.54
N THR A 52 -8.64 4.51 5.31
CA THR A 52 -7.20 4.39 5.11
C THR A 52 -6.96 3.03 4.48
N ALA A 53 -6.11 2.98 3.48
CA ALA A 53 -5.77 1.73 2.83
C ALA A 53 -4.27 1.60 2.74
N VAL A 54 -3.77 0.39 2.97
CA VAL A 54 -2.35 0.11 2.85
C VAL A 54 -2.20 -1.18 2.06
N LEU A 55 -1.37 -1.13 1.04
CA LEU A 55 -1.08 -2.30 0.23
C LEU A 55 0.39 -2.62 0.39
N ALA A 56 0.69 -3.84 0.76
CA ALA A 56 2.06 -4.29 0.90
C ALA A 56 2.29 -5.48 -0.02
N VAL A 57 3.48 -5.56 -0.59
CA VAL A 57 3.84 -6.61 -1.51
C VAL A 57 4.94 -7.43 -0.87
N THR A 58 4.71 -8.73 -0.75
CA THR A 58 5.70 -9.64 -0.21
C THR A 58 6.07 -10.65 -1.28
N GLU A 59 7.00 -11.50 -0.96
CA GLU A 59 7.45 -12.49 -1.93
C GLU A 59 6.32 -13.40 -2.37
N LYS A 60 5.43 -13.75 -1.46
CA LYS A 60 4.42 -14.76 -1.73
C LYS A 60 3.03 -14.20 -2.04
N ARG A 61 2.74 -13.02 -1.60
CA ARG A 61 1.39 -12.49 -1.73
C ARG A 61 1.37 -11.01 -1.46
N CYS A 62 0.24 -10.37 -1.75
CA CYS A 62 -0.01 -9.02 -1.32
C CYS A 62 -0.79 -9.04 -0.02
N LEU A 63 -0.59 -8.02 0.79
CA LEU A 63 -1.37 -7.82 2.01
C LEU A 63 -2.09 -6.50 1.86
N TYR A 64 -3.38 -6.51 2.14
CA TYR A 64 -4.20 -5.32 1.99
C TYR A 64 -4.90 -5.03 3.30
N PHE A 65 -4.81 -3.80 3.76
CA PHE A 65 -5.46 -3.35 4.97
C PHE A 65 -6.35 -2.17 4.63
N GLU A 66 -7.55 -2.18 5.17
CA GLU A 66 -8.47 -1.06 5.00
C GLU A 66 -9.11 -0.77 6.33
N GLN A 67 -9.16 0.50 6.70
CA GLN A 67 -9.83 0.92 7.92
C GLN A 67 -10.84 1.99 7.57
N ASP A 68 -12.08 1.77 8.01
CA ASP A 68 -13.18 2.66 7.73
C ASP A 68 -13.83 2.94 9.08
N GLY A 69 -13.55 4.11 9.64
CA GLY A 69 -14.05 4.44 10.96
C GLY A 69 -13.41 3.53 12.00
N SER A 70 -14.25 2.82 12.75
CA SER A 70 -13.75 1.93 13.78
C SER A 70 -13.57 0.51 13.28
N GLN A 71 -13.89 0.26 12.01
CA GLN A 71 -13.78 -1.09 11.46
C GLN A 71 -12.54 -1.20 10.61
N SER A 72 -11.87 -2.32 10.71
CA SER A 72 -10.70 -2.55 9.89
C SER A 72 -10.68 -3.99 9.46
N LYS A 73 -10.01 -4.26 8.35
CA LYS A 73 -9.82 -5.61 7.90
C LYS A 73 -8.48 -5.73 7.21
N THR A 74 -7.89 -6.90 7.31
CA THR A 74 -6.64 -7.21 6.65
C THR A 74 -6.87 -8.44 5.80
N GLU A 75 -6.43 -8.38 4.55
CA GLU A 75 -6.62 -9.48 3.62
C GLU A 75 -5.30 -9.92 3.04
N LYS A 76 -5.20 -11.21 2.76
CA LYS A 76 -4.06 -11.78 2.06
C LYS A 76 -4.51 -12.07 0.65
N LEU A 77 -3.85 -11.45 -0.31
CA LEU A 77 -4.23 -11.59 -1.70
C LEU A 77 -3.16 -12.41 -2.40
N MET A 78 -3.49 -13.66 -2.68
CA MET A 78 -2.53 -14.54 -3.35
C MET A 78 -2.38 -14.10 -4.79
N TYR A 79 -1.16 -14.15 -5.30
CA TYR A 79 -0.90 -13.66 -6.64
C TYR A 79 -1.72 -14.38 -7.70
N ASP A 80 -1.94 -15.66 -7.53
CA ASP A 80 -2.71 -16.42 -8.53
C ASP A 80 -4.20 -16.10 -8.47
N LYS A 81 -4.65 -15.35 -7.49
CA LYS A 81 -6.06 -14.94 -7.42
C LYS A 81 -6.27 -13.52 -7.94
N ILE A 82 -5.20 -12.83 -8.31
CA ILE A 82 -5.33 -11.49 -8.85
C ILE A 82 -5.56 -11.60 -10.33
N VAL A 83 -6.71 -11.12 -10.79
CA VAL A 83 -7.08 -11.23 -12.20
C VAL A 83 -6.84 -9.95 -12.97
N ALA A 84 -6.74 -8.83 -12.28
CA ALA A 84 -6.48 -7.55 -12.94
C ALA A 84 -5.81 -6.59 -11.97
N ILE A 85 -4.96 -5.74 -12.51
CA ILE A 85 -4.36 -4.68 -11.74
C ILE A 85 -4.27 -3.47 -12.64
N SER A 86 -4.64 -2.31 -12.12
CA SER A 86 -4.67 -1.11 -12.95
C SER A 86 -4.20 0.10 -12.17
N GLN A 87 -3.78 1.10 -12.92
CA GLN A 87 -3.42 2.38 -12.37
C GLN A 87 -4.57 3.33 -12.62
N ASN A 88 -4.93 4.11 -11.60
CA ASN A 88 -6.05 5.02 -11.69
C ASN A 88 -5.59 6.43 -11.39
N THR A 89 -6.16 7.40 -12.08
CA THR A 89 -5.89 8.80 -11.77
C THR A 89 -7.23 9.53 -11.73
N GLY A 90 -7.26 10.61 -11.01
CA GLY A 90 -8.48 11.40 -10.92
C GLY A 90 -8.29 12.58 -10.00
N PHE A 91 -9.41 13.18 -9.63
CA PHE A 91 -9.40 14.34 -8.77
C PHE A 91 -10.41 14.13 -7.65
N GLU A 92 -10.00 14.43 -6.43
CA GLU A 92 -10.89 14.37 -5.29
C GLU A 92 -10.80 15.70 -4.57
N LYS A 93 -11.94 16.19 -4.10
CA LYS A 93 -11.98 17.50 -3.52
C LYS A 93 -10.97 17.73 -2.43
N LYS A 94 -10.82 16.81 -1.52
CA LYS A 94 -9.92 17.02 -0.40
C LYS A 94 -8.49 16.68 -0.70
N MET A 95 -8.28 15.71 -1.57
CA MET A 95 -6.93 15.26 -1.87
C MET A 95 -6.31 15.98 -3.04
N GLY A 96 -7.13 16.45 -3.98
CA GLY A 96 -6.65 17.02 -5.21
C GLY A 96 -6.46 15.92 -6.24
N ASN A 97 -5.52 16.11 -7.14
CA ASN A 97 -5.21 15.09 -8.13
C ASN A 97 -4.60 13.88 -7.45
N TYR A 98 -5.06 12.70 -7.80
CA TYR A 98 -4.55 11.49 -7.17
C TYR A 98 -4.11 10.47 -8.19
N ILE A 99 -3.29 9.55 -7.75
CA ILE A 99 -2.90 8.38 -8.51
C ILE A 99 -3.10 7.19 -7.57
N GLY A 100 -3.56 6.09 -8.11
CA GLY A 100 -3.82 4.93 -7.27
C GLY A 100 -3.64 3.63 -8.01
N VAL A 101 -3.72 2.55 -7.26
CA VAL A 101 -3.64 1.22 -7.80
C VAL A 101 -4.90 0.48 -7.39
N THR A 102 -5.47 -0.27 -8.33
CA THR A 102 -6.63 -1.11 -8.07
C THR A 102 -6.26 -2.54 -8.38
N ILE A 103 -6.50 -3.43 -7.43
CA ILE A 103 -6.28 -4.84 -7.61
C ILE A 103 -7.64 -5.52 -7.58
N THR A 104 -7.94 -6.29 -8.62
CA THR A 104 -9.18 -7.05 -8.70
C THR A 104 -8.86 -8.52 -8.54
N THR A 105 -9.54 -9.19 -7.64
CA THR A 105 -9.33 -10.61 -7.43
C THR A 105 -10.44 -11.40 -8.10
N ALA A 106 -10.27 -12.72 -8.12
CA ALA A 106 -11.16 -13.61 -8.88
C ALA A 106 -12.61 -13.54 -8.42
N ASP A 107 -12.84 -13.10 -7.19
CA ASP A 107 -14.21 -12.95 -6.69
C ASP A 107 -14.88 -11.67 -7.17
N GLY A 108 -14.18 -10.88 -7.98
CA GLY A 108 -14.76 -9.66 -8.55
C GLY A 108 -14.63 -8.44 -7.66
N LYS A 109 -13.95 -8.57 -6.53
CA LYS A 109 -13.82 -7.43 -5.63
C LYS A 109 -12.57 -6.63 -5.95
N ASP A 110 -12.67 -5.32 -5.76
CA ASP A 110 -11.57 -4.40 -6.00
C ASP A 110 -10.97 -3.96 -4.70
N ARG A 111 -9.64 -3.82 -4.67
CA ARG A 111 -8.93 -3.22 -3.55
C ARG A 111 -8.18 -2.02 -4.10
N VAL A 112 -8.41 -0.87 -3.49
CA VAL A 112 -7.95 0.39 -4.05
C VAL A 112 -7.13 1.15 -3.03
N VAL A 113 -5.99 1.69 -3.46
CA VAL A 113 -5.21 2.62 -2.65
C VAL A 113 -4.95 3.85 -3.52
N ARG A 114 -5.34 5.01 -3.05
CA ARG A 114 -5.20 6.27 -3.77
C ARG A 114 -4.33 7.22 -2.97
N CYS A 115 -3.35 7.83 -3.62
CA CYS A 115 -2.45 8.80 -3.00
C CYS A 115 -2.41 10.08 -3.80
N VAL A 116 -1.92 11.14 -3.19
CA VAL A 116 -1.72 12.39 -3.91
C VAL A 116 -0.81 12.14 -5.09
N SER A 117 -1.18 12.70 -6.25
CA SER A 117 -0.39 12.49 -7.46
C SER A 117 0.84 13.39 -7.42
N ASN A 118 1.99 12.79 -7.25
CA ASN A 118 3.26 13.50 -7.33
C ASN A 118 4.27 12.51 -7.87
N GLU A 119 5.46 12.98 -8.14
CA GLU A 119 6.47 12.18 -8.78
C GLU A 119 6.80 10.92 -7.99
N ALA A 120 6.95 11.07 -6.69
CA ALA A 120 7.32 9.93 -5.86
C ALA A 120 6.22 8.87 -5.84
N ASN A 121 4.97 9.31 -5.72
CA ASN A 121 3.86 8.36 -5.67
C ASN A 121 3.61 7.72 -7.02
N GLN A 122 3.80 8.47 -8.11
CA GLN A 122 3.67 7.90 -9.44
C GLN A 122 4.69 6.79 -9.65
N ALA A 123 5.92 7.02 -9.23
CA ALA A 123 6.96 6.01 -9.37
C ALA A 123 6.64 4.79 -8.53
N LYS A 124 6.14 5.02 -7.32
CA LYS A 124 5.82 3.92 -6.41
C LYS A 124 4.68 3.07 -6.94
N VAL A 125 3.64 3.71 -7.45
CA VAL A 125 2.50 2.98 -8.02
C VAL A 125 2.95 2.15 -9.21
N ASN A 126 3.75 2.74 -10.10
CA ASN A 126 4.22 2.01 -11.27
C ASN A 126 5.09 0.84 -10.88
N GLU A 127 5.93 1.02 -9.88
CA GLU A 127 6.80 -0.05 -9.45
C GLU A 127 6.01 -1.19 -8.83
N ILE A 128 5.03 -0.86 -8.01
CA ILE A 128 4.20 -1.88 -7.39
C ILE A 128 3.43 -2.67 -8.43
N ILE A 129 2.87 -1.98 -9.41
CA ILE A 129 2.15 -2.66 -10.47
C ILE A 129 3.07 -3.60 -11.24
N PHE A 130 4.25 -3.14 -11.57
CA PHE A 130 5.21 -3.95 -12.29
C PHE A 130 5.58 -5.21 -11.50
N VAL A 131 5.83 -5.05 -10.21
CA VAL A 131 6.23 -6.16 -9.38
C VAL A 131 5.11 -7.18 -9.25
N ILE A 132 3.88 -6.71 -9.02
CA ILE A 132 2.76 -7.62 -8.89
C ILE A 132 2.54 -8.37 -10.19
N GLU A 133 2.63 -7.67 -11.32
CA GLU A 133 2.45 -8.33 -12.59
C GLU A 133 3.52 -9.38 -12.86
N SER A 134 4.71 -9.16 -12.37
CA SER A 134 5.76 -10.12 -12.59
C SER A 134 5.62 -11.35 -11.69
N ARG A 135 4.80 -11.27 -10.67
CA ARG A 135 4.61 -12.37 -9.73
C ARG A 135 3.29 -13.12 -9.90
N ARG A 136 2.42 -12.60 -10.75
CA ARG A 136 1.15 -13.27 -10.99
C ARG A 136 1.33 -14.47 -11.91
#